data_4a708448d7414da2474ae75d49961d2f
#
_entry.id   4a708448d7414da2474ae75d49961d2f
#
_cell.length_a   1.000
_cell.length_b   1.000
_cell.length_c   1.000
_cell.angle_alpha   90.00
_cell.angle_beta   90.00
_cell.angle_gamma   90.00
#
_symmetry.space_group_name_H-M   'P 1'
#
loop_
_entity.id
_entity.type
_entity.pdbx_description
1 polymer ?
#
loop_
_entity_poly.entity_id
_entity_poly.type
_entity_poly.pdbx_seq_one_letter_code
_entity_poly.pdbx_strand_id
1 'polypeptide(L)'
;MLEKFAYKEALLAADFRLQTFAQLQKDLERAQCEFTLHPANFLDDLSKLLENLSSEKRAQLLYLIDLPEKNDAIVPTSNYYDGLAEQIIHREALKVFLRNKFSSQ
;
A
#
# COMPACT_ATOMS: atom_id res chain seq x y z
N MET A 1 14.02 10.54 -11.81
CA MET A 1 13.55 11.08 -10.53
C MET A 1 12.43 10.24 -10.00
N LEU A 2 12.51 9.89 -8.73
CA LEU A 2 11.50 9.02 -8.14
C LEU A 2 10.14 9.68 -8.05
N GLU A 3 10.11 10.99 -7.89
CA GLU A 3 8.84 11.69 -7.81
C GLU A 3 8.07 11.64 -9.12
N LYS A 4 8.71 11.21 -10.18
CA LYS A 4 8.03 11.07 -11.46
C LYS A 4 7.61 9.65 -11.77
N PHE A 5 7.76 8.76 -10.81
CA PHE A 5 7.32 7.39 -10.97
C PHE A 5 5.79 7.36 -11.09
N ALA A 6 5.30 6.95 -12.24
CA ALA A 6 3.88 6.89 -12.51
C ALA A 6 3.35 5.51 -12.11
N TYR A 7 3.10 5.32 -10.82
CA TYR A 7 2.75 4.00 -10.31
C TYR A 7 1.43 3.48 -10.87
N LYS A 8 0.48 4.36 -11.15
CA LYS A 8 -0.80 3.90 -11.69
C LYS A 8 -0.64 3.32 -13.08
N GLU A 9 0.22 3.91 -13.89
CA GLU A 9 0.52 3.36 -15.20
C GLU A 9 1.28 2.04 -15.08
N ALA A 10 2.24 1.98 -14.17
CA ALA A 10 3.01 0.76 -13.96
C ALA A 10 2.11 -0.40 -13.53
N LEU A 11 1.09 -0.12 -12.74
CA LEU A 11 0.17 -1.15 -12.26
C LEU A 11 -0.74 -1.70 -13.35
N LEU A 12 -0.74 -1.08 -14.53
CA LEU A 12 -1.46 -1.66 -15.66
C LEU A 12 -0.78 -2.92 -16.19
N ALA A 13 0.53 -3.05 -15.96
CA ALA A 13 1.25 -4.26 -16.33
C ALA A 13 0.94 -5.35 -15.30
N ALA A 14 0.47 -6.50 -15.79
CA ALA A 14 0.01 -7.57 -14.89
C ALA A 14 1.11 -8.06 -13.96
N ASP A 15 2.32 -8.24 -14.48
CA ASP A 15 3.44 -8.74 -13.66
C ASP A 15 3.76 -7.76 -12.53
N PHE A 16 3.81 -6.47 -12.85
CA PHE A 16 4.13 -5.46 -11.85
C PHE A 16 3.03 -5.38 -10.80
N ARG A 17 1.78 -5.47 -11.26
CA ARG A 17 0.63 -5.43 -10.34
C ARG A 17 0.67 -6.61 -9.38
N LEU A 18 0.98 -7.80 -9.87
CA LEU A 18 1.05 -8.98 -9.01
C LEU A 18 2.21 -8.89 -8.04
N GLN A 19 3.34 -8.32 -8.46
CA GLN A 19 4.47 -8.13 -7.55
C GLN A 19 4.14 -7.12 -6.46
N THR A 20 3.43 -6.06 -6.82
CA THR A 20 2.99 -5.06 -5.84
C THR A 20 2.01 -5.66 -4.86
N PHE A 21 1.08 -6.46 -5.36
CA PHE A 21 0.11 -7.16 -4.52
C PHE A 21 0.82 -8.10 -3.54
N ALA A 22 1.81 -8.84 -4.02
CA ALA A 22 2.56 -9.76 -3.17
C ALA A 22 3.33 -9.01 -2.08
N GLN A 23 3.91 -7.87 -2.43
CA GLN A 23 4.63 -7.05 -1.46
C GLN A 23 3.68 -6.53 -0.38
N LEU A 24 2.49 -6.10 -0.79
CA LEU A 24 1.48 -5.65 0.16
C LEU A 24 1.06 -6.76 1.10
N GLN A 25 0.81 -7.95 0.55
CA GLN A 25 0.43 -9.10 1.38
C GLN A 25 1.52 -9.42 2.40
N LYS A 26 2.77 -9.39 1.96
CA LYS A 26 3.89 -9.67 2.84
C LYS A 26 3.94 -8.69 4.01
N ASP A 27 3.75 -7.40 3.73
CA ASP A 27 3.79 -6.39 4.77
C ASP A 27 2.60 -6.51 5.72
N LEU A 28 1.43 -6.87 5.19
CA LEU A 28 0.26 -7.09 6.04
C LEU A 28 0.48 -8.28 6.97
N GLU A 29 1.11 -9.35 6.46
CA GLU A 29 1.44 -10.51 7.28
C GLU A 29 2.43 -10.15 8.37
N ARG A 30 3.44 -9.36 8.04
CA ARG A 30 4.43 -8.92 9.01
C ARG A 30 3.81 -8.06 10.11
N ALA A 31 2.80 -7.29 9.77
CA ALA A 31 2.07 -6.48 10.74
C ALA A 31 1.01 -7.28 11.47
N GLN A 32 0.87 -8.56 11.14
CA GLN A 32 -0.11 -9.46 11.77
C GLN A 32 -1.53 -8.97 11.58
N CYS A 33 -1.81 -8.42 10.41
CA CYS A 33 -3.15 -8.02 10.03
C CYS A 33 -3.81 -9.18 9.31
N GLU A 34 -5.04 -9.50 9.71
CA GLU A 34 -5.86 -10.42 8.91
C GLU A 34 -6.38 -9.66 7.72
N PHE A 35 -6.35 -10.31 6.58
CA PHE A 35 -6.78 -9.61 5.37
C PHE A 35 -7.41 -10.58 4.38
N THR A 36 -8.29 -10.02 3.55
CA THR A 36 -8.84 -10.69 2.38
C THR A 36 -8.74 -9.69 1.24
N LEU A 37 -7.74 -9.88 0.38
CA LEU A 37 -7.50 -8.99 -0.74
C LEU A 37 -7.54 -9.79 -2.04
N HIS A 38 -8.09 -9.17 -3.07
CA HIS A 38 -8.18 -9.80 -4.39
C HIS A 38 -7.29 -9.02 -5.36
N PRO A 39 -6.47 -9.70 -6.17
CA PRO A 39 -5.55 -9.00 -7.06
C PRO A 39 -6.21 -8.00 -8.00
N ALA A 40 -7.46 -8.25 -8.38
CA ALA A 40 -8.17 -7.36 -9.29
C ALA A 40 -8.78 -6.16 -8.60
N ASN A 41 -8.86 -6.17 -7.26
CA ASN A 41 -9.62 -5.17 -6.53
C ASN A 41 -8.97 -4.79 -5.21
N PHE A 42 -7.64 -4.86 -5.15
CA PHE A 42 -6.97 -4.75 -3.86
C PHE A 42 -6.96 -3.33 -3.30
N LEU A 43 -7.22 -2.32 -4.12
CA LEU A 43 -7.33 -0.95 -3.59
C LEU A 43 -8.57 -0.81 -2.71
N ASP A 44 -9.73 -1.26 -3.20
CA ASP A 44 -10.96 -1.20 -2.42
C ASP A 44 -10.89 -2.08 -1.20
N ASP A 45 -10.34 -3.28 -1.36
CA ASP A 45 -10.20 -4.22 -0.25
C ASP A 45 -9.29 -3.64 0.83
N LEU A 46 -8.21 -2.97 0.43
CA LEU A 46 -7.29 -2.35 1.37
C LEU A 46 -7.95 -1.20 2.11
N SER A 47 -8.72 -0.39 1.40
CA SER A 47 -9.42 0.73 2.02
C SER A 47 -10.35 0.23 3.13
N LYS A 48 -11.11 -0.83 2.85
CA LYS A 48 -12.00 -1.42 3.84
C LYS A 48 -11.25 -2.01 5.01
N LEU A 49 -10.13 -2.65 4.73
CA LEU A 49 -9.28 -3.20 5.78
C LEU A 49 -8.80 -2.10 6.72
N LEU A 50 -8.31 -1.00 6.15
CA LEU A 50 -7.80 0.11 6.95
C LEU A 50 -8.89 0.71 7.84
N GLU A 51 -10.09 0.81 7.32
CA GLU A 51 -11.21 1.36 8.07
C GLU A 51 -11.55 0.48 9.26
N ASN A 52 -11.37 -0.83 9.12
CA ASN A 52 -11.73 -1.79 10.17
C ASN A 52 -10.61 -2.08 11.17
N LEU A 53 -9.39 -1.62 10.90
CA LEU A 53 -8.29 -1.81 11.84
C LEU A 53 -8.40 -0.84 13.00
N SER A 54 -7.92 -1.26 14.17
CA SER A 54 -7.75 -0.33 15.28
C SER A 54 -6.71 0.72 14.91
N SER A 55 -6.74 1.86 15.58
CA SER A 55 -5.75 2.91 15.31
C SER A 55 -4.33 2.43 15.63
N GLU A 56 -4.17 1.60 16.65
CA GLU A 56 -2.86 1.04 16.99
C GLU A 56 -2.34 0.14 15.87
N LYS A 57 -3.19 -0.76 15.39
CA LYS A 57 -2.78 -1.68 14.34
C LYS A 57 -2.49 -0.94 13.05
N ARG A 58 -3.30 0.07 12.75
CA ARG A 58 -3.09 0.90 11.57
C ARG A 58 -1.74 1.62 11.64
N ALA A 59 -1.42 2.17 12.81
CA ALA A 59 -0.13 2.84 13.00
C ALA A 59 1.04 1.87 12.83
N GLN A 60 0.90 0.65 13.35
CA GLN A 60 1.94 -0.37 13.18
C GLN A 60 2.16 -0.70 11.71
N LEU A 61 1.06 -0.82 10.95
CA LEU A 61 1.16 -1.14 9.54
C LEU A 61 1.85 -0.01 8.77
N LEU A 62 1.48 1.23 9.05
CA LEU A 62 2.09 2.38 8.39
C LEU A 62 3.58 2.46 8.69
N TYR A 63 3.95 2.17 9.92
CA TYR A 63 5.36 2.16 10.30
C TYR A 63 6.13 1.10 9.53
N LEU A 64 5.55 -0.09 9.42
CA LEU A 64 6.18 -1.21 8.73
C LEU A 64 6.37 -0.92 7.24
N ILE A 65 5.40 -0.27 6.64
CA ILE A 65 5.45 0.09 5.22
C ILE A 65 6.40 1.26 4.99
N ASP A 66 6.76 1.96 6.06
CA ASP A 66 7.60 3.16 6.01
C ASP A 66 6.85 4.33 5.38
N LEU A 67 5.62 4.48 5.82
CA LEU A 67 4.77 5.58 5.38
C LEU A 67 4.56 6.51 6.57
N PRO A 68 5.04 7.76 6.51
CA PRO A 68 4.94 8.64 7.66
C PRO A 68 3.49 9.01 7.94
N GLU A 69 3.16 9.06 9.20
CA GLU A 69 1.90 9.57 9.65
C GLU A 69 1.90 11.08 9.46
N LYS A 70 0.94 11.55 8.67
CA LYS A 70 0.81 12.98 8.44
C LYS A 70 -0.56 13.41 8.91
N ASN A 71 -0.67 14.54 9.48
CA ASN A 71 -1.96 15.19 9.74
C ASN A 71 -2.88 14.48 10.68
N ASP A 72 -2.51 14.58 11.91
CA ASP A 72 -3.36 14.09 12.98
C ASP A 72 -4.65 14.85 13.09
N ALA A 73 -4.75 16.00 12.42
CA ALA A 73 -5.93 16.83 12.53
C ALA A 73 -7.07 16.38 11.63
N ILE A 74 -6.81 15.44 10.71
CA ILE A 74 -7.85 15.00 9.78
C ILE A 74 -8.73 13.97 10.45
N VAL A 75 -10.04 14.24 10.44
CA VAL A 75 -11.01 13.29 10.96
C VAL A 75 -11.18 12.19 9.91
N PRO A 76 -11.00 10.90 10.29
CA PRO A 76 -11.12 9.82 9.31
C PRO A 76 -12.52 9.73 8.73
N THR A 77 -12.57 9.72 7.41
CA THR A 77 -13.79 9.49 6.64
C THR A 77 -13.50 8.37 5.67
N SER A 78 -14.53 7.93 4.93
CA SER A 78 -14.28 6.91 3.92
C SER A 78 -13.28 7.40 2.87
N ASN A 79 -13.31 8.70 2.53
CA ASN A 79 -12.33 9.25 1.61
C ASN A 79 -10.92 9.23 2.19
N TYR A 80 -10.81 9.40 3.49
CA TYR A 80 -9.52 9.32 4.15
C TYR A 80 -8.88 7.95 3.96
N TYR A 81 -9.66 6.88 4.15
CA TYR A 81 -9.11 5.54 4.01
C TYR A 81 -8.80 5.19 2.56
N ASP A 82 -9.59 5.71 1.61
CA ASP A 82 -9.28 5.56 0.19
C ASP A 82 -7.95 6.23 -0.14
N GLY A 83 -7.74 7.44 0.33
CA GLY A 83 -6.49 8.15 0.11
C GLY A 83 -5.31 7.46 0.76
N LEU A 84 -5.51 6.95 1.97
CA LEU A 84 -4.46 6.22 2.67
C LEU A 84 -4.09 4.95 1.93
N ALA A 85 -5.10 4.22 1.43
CA ALA A 85 -4.87 3.01 0.66
C ALA A 85 -4.06 3.33 -0.60
N GLU A 86 -4.36 4.43 -1.28
CA GLU A 86 -3.58 4.83 -2.45
C GLU A 86 -2.14 5.12 -2.10
N GLN A 87 -1.90 5.79 -0.97
CA GLN A 87 -0.54 6.07 -0.52
C GLN A 87 0.22 4.78 -0.22
N ILE A 88 -0.45 3.82 0.41
CA ILE A 88 0.17 2.54 0.71
C ILE A 88 0.54 1.82 -0.57
N ILE A 89 -0.39 1.76 -1.53
CA ILE A 89 -0.14 1.08 -2.79
C ILE A 89 0.98 1.76 -3.56
N HIS A 90 1.00 3.09 -3.55
CA HIS A 90 2.10 3.83 -4.18
C HIS A 90 3.45 3.44 -3.55
N ARG A 91 3.50 3.39 -2.22
CA ARG A 91 4.74 3.02 -1.53
C ARG A 91 5.15 1.59 -1.86
N GLU A 92 4.19 0.66 -1.87
CA GLU A 92 4.49 -0.73 -2.20
C GLU A 92 4.95 -0.86 -3.64
N ALA A 93 4.29 -0.14 -4.56
CA ALA A 93 4.71 -0.15 -5.95
C ALA A 93 6.11 0.43 -6.11
N LEU A 94 6.43 1.47 -5.37
CA LEU A 94 7.76 2.05 -5.41
C LEU A 94 8.82 1.05 -4.93
N LYS A 95 8.53 0.29 -3.88
CA LYS A 95 9.44 -0.74 -3.40
C LYS A 95 9.73 -1.77 -4.50
N VAL A 96 8.68 -2.21 -5.19
CA VAL A 96 8.82 -3.18 -6.28
C VAL A 96 9.63 -2.57 -7.42
N PHE A 97 9.31 -1.34 -7.76
CA PHE A 97 10.02 -0.64 -8.84
C PHE A 97 11.52 -0.56 -8.56
N LEU A 98 11.88 -0.15 -7.36
CA LEU A 98 13.28 -0.01 -6.99
C LEU A 98 13.98 -1.36 -6.94
N ARG A 99 13.32 -2.37 -6.40
CA ARG A 99 13.90 -3.71 -6.35
C ARG A 99 14.18 -4.24 -7.75
N ASN A 100 13.22 -4.07 -8.66
CA ASN A 100 13.40 -4.54 -10.03
C ASN A 100 14.51 -3.76 -10.75
N LYS A 101 14.57 -2.47 -10.50
CA LYS A 101 15.57 -1.62 -11.13
C LYS A 101 16.97 -2.04 -10.70
N PHE A 102 17.18 -2.30 -9.41
CA PHE A 102 18.51 -2.59 -8.92
C PHE A 102 18.90 -4.05 -9.08
N SER A 103 17.93 -4.96 -9.12
CA SER A 103 18.27 -6.37 -9.27
C SER A 103 18.51 -6.77 -10.72
N SER A 104 18.18 -5.92 -11.68
CA SER A 104 18.41 -6.24 -13.09
C SER A 104 19.80 -5.85 -13.57
N GLN A 105 20.64 -5.40 -12.68
CA GLN A 105 22.03 -5.03 -13.07
C GLN A 105 22.98 -6.21 -13.11
#